data_3c93c843825de6783d1c464ecc4e7776
#
_entry.id   3c93c843825de6783d1c464ecc4e7776
#
_cell.length_a   1.000
_cell.length_b   1.000
_cell.length_c   1.000
_cell.angle_alpha   90.00
_cell.angle_beta   90.00
_cell.angle_gamma   90.00
#
_symmetry.space_group_name_H-M   'P 1'
#
loop_
_entity.id
_entity.type
_entity.pdbx_description
1 polymer ?
#
loop_
_entity_poly.entity_id
_entity_poly.type
_entity_poly.pdbx_seq_one_letter_code
_entity_poly.pdbx_strand_id
1 'polypeptide(L)'
;MYLNSGSELVYSPSDLILFVQSPFACWMERLRLVRPDVAVRDEPSEELMLIAKTGELHEAAYLQSLRDANHDICEITGDRHHAGTATLQAISDQREIIFQSYLSLPPFAGYADFLVREAGNDTRYEIWDTKLARKPK
;
A
#
# COMPACT_ATOMS: atom_id res chain seq x y z
N MET A 1 1.50 -6.08 -9.00
CA MET A 1 2.52 -7.17 -8.92
C MET A 1 3.88 -6.68 -9.40
N TYR A 2 4.94 -7.37 -9.01
CA TYR A 2 6.30 -7.10 -9.46
C TYR A 2 7.15 -8.37 -9.37
N LEU A 3 8.33 -8.34 -9.99
CA LEU A 3 9.35 -9.40 -9.84
C LEU A 3 10.30 -9.00 -8.70
N ASN A 4 10.53 -9.92 -7.76
CA ASN A 4 11.56 -9.73 -6.72
C ASN A 4 12.98 -9.96 -7.31
N SER A 5 14.02 -9.80 -6.50
CA SER A 5 15.41 -10.01 -6.90
C SER A 5 15.72 -11.44 -7.40
N GLY A 6 14.91 -12.42 -7.01
CA GLY A 6 14.96 -13.81 -7.49
C GLY A 6 14.10 -14.07 -8.72
N SER A 7 13.54 -13.04 -9.37
CA SER A 7 12.62 -13.16 -10.51
C SER A 7 11.32 -13.91 -10.19
N GLU A 8 10.93 -13.97 -8.92
CA GLU A 8 9.66 -14.53 -8.50
C GLU A 8 8.57 -13.45 -8.48
N LEU A 9 7.35 -13.82 -8.86
CA LEU A 9 6.22 -12.91 -8.83
C LEU A 9 5.76 -12.65 -7.38
N VAL A 10 5.64 -11.38 -7.05
CA VAL A 10 5.05 -10.92 -5.80
C VAL A 10 3.77 -10.15 -6.12
N TYR A 11 2.70 -10.50 -5.44
CA TYR A 11 1.36 -9.95 -5.64
C TYR A 11 1.02 -8.92 -4.55
N SER A 12 0.36 -7.86 -4.96
CA SER A 12 -0.18 -6.84 -4.05
C SER A 12 -1.68 -7.03 -3.81
N PRO A 13 -2.27 -6.41 -2.78
CA PRO A 13 -3.73 -6.38 -2.60
C PRO A 13 -4.47 -5.85 -3.83
N SER A 14 -3.92 -4.85 -4.52
CA SER A 14 -4.50 -4.30 -5.75
C SER A 14 -4.57 -5.33 -6.89
N ASP A 15 -3.62 -6.27 -6.95
CA ASP A 15 -3.64 -7.35 -7.95
C ASP A 15 -4.75 -8.37 -7.66
N LEU A 16 -5.04 -8.63 -6.39
CA LEU A 16 -6.16 -9.48 -5.99
C LEU A 16 -7.50 -8.83 -6.37
N ILE A 17 -7.63 -7.53 -6.13
CA ILE A 17 -8.81 -6.76 -6.56
C ILE A 17 -8.96 -6.81 -8.09
N LEU A 18 -7.87 -6.56 -8.81
CA LEU A 18 -7.86 -6.63 -10.27
C LEU A 18 -8.24 -8.03 -10.78
N PHE A 19 -7.75 -9.08 -10.14
CA PHE A 19 -8.11 -10.46 -10.50
C PHE A 19 -9.60 -10.74 -10.31
N VAL A 20 -10.19 -10.28 -9.22
CA VAL A 20 -11.63 -10.44 -8.96
C VAL A 20 -12.48 -9.66 -9.98
N GLN A 21 -12.03 -8.45 -10.34
CA GLN A 21 -12.73 -7.61 -11.33
C GLN A 21 -12.56 -8.12 -12.76
N SER A 22 -11.38 -8.52 -13.13
CA SER A 22 -11.01 -8.99 -14.46
C SER A 22 -9.79 -9.90 -14.43
N PRO A 23 -9.97 -11.23 -14.41
CA PRO A 23 -8.86 -12.17 -14.51
C PRO A 23 -7.98 -11.94 -15.75
N PHE A 24 -8.60 -11.50 -16.86
CA PHE A 24 -7.89 -11.16 -18.09
C PHE A 24 -6.95 -9.95 -17.89
N ALA A 25 -7.43 -8.88 -17.25
CA ALA A 25 -6.59 -7.71 -16.97
C ALA A 25 -5.42 -8.07 -16.05
N CYS A 26 -5.66 -8.90 -15.03
CA CYS A 26 -4.61 -9.40 -14.15
C CYS A 26 -3.57 -10.25 -14.92
N TRP A 27 -4.02 -11.08 -15.86
CA TRP A 27 -3.12 -11.85 -16.74
C TRP A 27 -2.30 -10.93 -17.65
N MET A 28 -2.90 -9.88 -18.21
CA MET A 28 -2.20 -8.89 -19.04
C MET A 28 -1.12 -8.14 -18.24
N GLU A 29 -1.39 -7.76 -16.99
CA GLU A 29 -0.36 -7.16 -16.12
C GLU A 29 0.81 -8.12 -15.84
N ARG A 30 0.52 -9.40 -15.65
CA ARG A 30 1.56 -10.42 -15.52
C ARG A 30 2.36 -10.58 -16.83
N LEU A 31 1.67 -10.63 -17.96
CA LEU A 31 2.34 -10.73 -19.28
C LEU A 31 3.28 -9.55 -19.50
N ARG A 32 2.83 -8.33 -19.17
CA ARG A 32 3.65 -7.12 -19.28
C ARG A 32 4.94 -7.19 -18.45
N LEU A 33 4.89 -7.77 -17.26
CA LEU A 33 6.08 -7.93 -16.43
C LEU A 33 7.08 -8.95 -16.99
N VAL A 34 6.57 -10.05 -17.56
CA VAL A 34 7.41 -11.15 -18.06
C VAL A 34 7.83 -10.91 -19.52
N ARG A 35 6.98 -10.24 -20.29
CA ARG A 35 7.16 -9.98 -21.73
C ARG A 35 6.78 -8.52 -22.06
N PRO A 36 7.58 -7.55 -21.61
CA PRO A 36 7.31 -6.13 -21.86
C PRO A 36 7.36 -5.74 -23.33
N ASP A 37 7.97 -6.57 -24.17
CA ASP A 37 7.99 -6.47 -25.63
C ASP A 37 6.65 -6.79 -26.29
N VAL A 38 5.80 -7.56 -25.63
CA VAL A 38 4.50 -8.04 -26.16
C VAL A 38 3.32 -7.25 -25.63
N ALA A 39 3.38 -6.84 -24.38
CA ALA A 39 2.28 -6.14 -23.71
C ALA A 39 2.76 -4.81 -23.14
N VAL A 40 2.22 -3.73 -23.66
CA VAL A 40 2.48 -2.36 -23.22
C VAL A 40 1.21 -1.85 -22.51
N ARG A 41 1.39 -1.12 -21.41
CA ARG A 41 0.27 -0.47 -20.72
C ARG A 41 -0.11 0.82 -21.43
N ASP A 42 -1.41 1.07 -21.53
CA ASP A 42 -1.90 2.36 -21.94
C ASP A 42 -1.51 3.44 -20.92
N GLU A 43 -1.30 4.65 -21.38
CA GLU A 43 -1.09 5.79 -20.49
C GLU A 43 -2.36 6.04 -19.66
N PRO A 44 -2.22 6.38 -18.37
CA PRO A 44 -3.37 6.68 -17.55
C PRO A 44 -4.09 7.93 -18.08
N SER A 45 -5.41 7.90 -18.10
CA SER A 45 -6.20 9.07 -18.49
C SER A 45 -6.00 10.23 -17.48
N GLU A 46 -6.23 11.46 -17.94
CA GLU A 46 -6.17 12.65 -17.06
C GLU A 46 -7.12 12.52 -15.86
N GLU A 47 -8.28 11.90 -16.07
CA GLU A 47 -9.25 11.63 -15.00
C GLU A 47 -8.67 10.69 -13.93
N LEU A 48 -8.02 9.60 -14.32
CA LEU A 48 -7.37 8.68 -13.40
C LEU A 48 -6.22 9.34 -12.64
N MET A 49 -5.43 10.18 -13.29
CA MET A 49 -4.38 10.95 -12.64
C MET A 49 -4.95 11.94 -11.61
N LEU A 50 -6.07 12.60 -11.94
CA LEU A 50 -6.74 13.52 -11.01
C LEU A 50 -7.29 12.78 -9.78
N ILE A 51 -7.90 11.62 -9.99
CA ILE A 51 -8.41 10.77 -8.89
C ILE A 51 -7.26 10.33 -7.97
N ALA A 52 -6.14 9.87 -8.54
CA ALA A 52 -4.97 9.47 -7.77
C ALA A 52 -4.42 10.63 -6.93
N LYS A 53 -4.23 11.81 -7.55
CA LYS A 53 -3.77 13.02 -6.86
C LYS A 53 -4.71 13.45 -5.75
N THR A 54 -6.02 13.34 -5.97
CA THR A 54 -7.02 13.69 -4.94
C THR A 54 -6.95 12.70 -3.77
N GLY A 55 -6.69 11.40 -4.04
CA GLY A 55 -6.45 10.37 -3.03
C GLY A 55 -5.23 10.71 -2.16
N GLU A 56 -4.10 11.05 -2.78
CA GLU A 56 -2.88 11.44 -2.08
C GLU A 56 -3.09 12.66 -1.17
N LEU A 57 -3.81 13.67 -1.65
CA LEU A 57 -4.15 14.86 -0.84
C LEU A 57 -5.04 14.52 0.35
N HIS A 58 -5.99 13.61 0.17
CA HIS A 58 -6.87 13.15 1.25
C HIS A 58 -6.09 12.40 2.33
N GLU A 59 -5.22 11.48 1.92
CA GLU A 59 -4.34 10.73 2.82
C GLU A 59 -3.40 11.67 3.60
N ALA A 60 -2.77 12.64 2.90
CA ALA A 60 -1.92 13.64 3.54
C ALA A 60 -2.66 14.51 4.54
N ALA A 61 -3.91 14.91 4.24
CA ALA A 61 -4.75 15.67 5.15
C ALA A 61 -5.12 14.86 6.40
N TYR A 62 -5.42 13.56 6.24
CA TYR A 62 -5.69 12.67 7.36
C TYR A 62 -4.45 12.47 8.23
N LEU A 63 -3.29 12.21 7.62
CA LEU A 63 -2.01 12.15 8.34
C LEU A 63 -1.76 13.43 9.16
N GLN A 64 -2.01 14.61 8.56
CA GLN A 64 -1.85 15.87 9.28
C GLN A 64 -2.81 15.97 10.47
N SER A 65 -4.06 15.53 10.34
CA SER A 65 -5.02 15.54 11.44
C SER A 65 -4.57 14.66 12.62
N LEU A 66 -3.92 13.54 12.36
CA LEU A 66 -3.34 12.66 13.38
C LEU A 66 -2.15 13.34 14.09
N ARG A 67 -1.31 14.07 13.35
CA ARG A 67 -0.22 14.89 13.93
C ARG A 67 -0.75 16.00 14.83
N ASP A 68 -1.78 16.70 14.38
CA ASP A 68 -2.42 17.79 15.15
C ASP A 68 -3.07 17.27 16.43
N ALA A 69 -3.51 16.00 16.43
CA ALA A 69 -4.01 15.30 17.62
C ALA A 69 -2.88 14.76 18.53
N ASN A 70 -1.60 15.01 18.21
CA ASN A 70 -0.41 14.58 18.94
C ASN A 70 -0.24 13.06 19.05
N HIS A 71 -0.69 12.30 18.06
CA HIS A 71 -0.37 10.87 17.97
C HIS A 71 1.11 10.62 17.68
N ASP A 72 1.65 9.52 18.21
CA ASP A 72 2.99 9.06 17.89
C ASP A 72 3.00 8.39 16.53
N ILE A 73 3.53 9.08 15.50
CA ILE A 73 3.53 8.61 14.12
C ILE A 73 4.95 8.29 13.67
N CYS A 74 5.15 7.06 13.17
CA CYS A 74 6.35 6.63 12.49
C CYS A 74 6.08 6.56 10.98
N GLU A 75 6.74 7.41 10.20
CA GLU A 75 6.63 7.41 8.75
C GLU A 75 7.69 6.50 8.13
N ILE A 76 7.25 5.52 7.35
CA ILE A 76 8.14 4.62 6.64
C ILE A 76 8.48 5.20 5.28
N THR A 77 9.75 5.30 4.96
CA THR A 77 10.27 5.83 3.70
C THR A 77 11.35 4.91 3.14
N GLY A 78 11.70 5.12 1.87
CA GLY A 78 12.74 4.35 1.20
C GLY A 78 12.20 3.27 0.26
N ASP A 79 13.10 2.42 -0.23
CA ASP A 79 12.72 1.29 -1.08
C ASP A 79 12.04 0.17 -0.28
N ARG A 80 11.47 -0.82 -0.97
CA ARG A 80 10.72 -1.91 -0.35
C ARG A 80 11.51 -2.70 0.70
N HIS A 81 12.82 -2.87 0.50
CA HIS A 81 13.65 -3.60 1.45
C HIS A 81 13.84 -2.82 2.76
N HIS A 82 14.17 -1.55 2.64
CA HIS A 82 14.29 -0.65 3.79
C HIS A 82 12.95 -0.45 4.48
N ALA A 83 11.88 -0.26 3.70
CA ALA A 83 10.53 -0.09 4.24
C ALA A 83 10.07 -1.31 5.04
N GLY A 84 10.35 -2.53 4.56
CA GLY A 84 10.03 -3.76 5.30
C GLY A 84 10.75 -3.85 6.65
N THR A 85 12.06 -3.59 6.65
CA THR A 85 12.87 -3.60 7.88
C THR A 85 12.43 -2.51 8.85
N ALA A 86 12.18 -1.29 8.35
CA ALA A 86 11.72 -0.16 9.15
C ALA A 86 10.32 -0.40 9.75
N THR A 87 9.41 -1.03 8.98
CA THR A 87 8.08 -1.41 9.47
C THR A 87 8.18 -2.41 10.62
N LEU A 88 8.99 -3.47 10.48
CA LEU A 88 9.19 -4.45 11.54
C LEU A 88 9.82 -3.83 12.78
N GLN A 89 10.78 -2.90 12.61
CA GLN A 89 11.36 -2.18 13.72
C GLN A 89 10.34 -1.29 14.43
N ALA A 90 9.51 -0.54 13.69
CA ALA A 90 8.47 0.30 14.25
C ALA A 90 7.40 -0.51 15.03
N ILE A 91 7.06 -1.72 14.54
CA ILE A 91 6.19 -2.66 15.26
C ILE A 91 6.87 -3.14 16.55
N SER A 92 8.17 -3.52 16.50
CA SER A 92 8.94 -3.94 17.66
C SER A 92 9.06 -2.83 18.71
N ASP A 93 9.18 -1.58 18.26
CA ASP A 93 9.24 -0.38 19.11
C ASP A 93 7.85 0.03 19.61
N GLN A 94 6.80 -0.73 19.27
CA GLN A 94 5.41 -0.49 19.70
C GLN A 94 4.89 0.92 19.34
N ARG A 95 5.30 1.45 18.18
CA ARG A 95 4.83 2.76 17.72
C ARG A 95 3.32 2.77 17.60
N GLU A 96 2.69 3.88 17.97
CA GLU A 96 1.22 3.99 17.99
C GLU A 96 0.63 3.90 16.58
N ILE A 97 1.18 4.67 15.63
CA ILE A 97 0.77 4.70 14.24
C ILE A 97 1.99 4.57 13.35
N ILE A 98 1.92 3.68 12.37
CA ILE A 98 2.97 3.50 11.36
C ILE A 98 2.35 3.83 10.00
N PHE A 99 2.83 4.90 9.38
CA PHE A 99 2.34 5.39 8.10
C PHE A 99 3.15 4.81 6.94
N GLN A 100 2.49 4.41 5.84
CA GLN A 100 3.06 3.81 4.64
C GLN A 100 3.88 2.54 4.96
N SER A 101 3.35 1.71 5.84
CA SER A 101 4.01 0.48 6.28
C SER A 101 4.05 -0.57 5.17
N TYR A 102 5.21 -1.18 4.96
CA TYR A 102 5.37 -2.27 3.99
C TYR A 102 5.31 -3.62 4.68
N LEU A 103 4.33 -4.43 4.28
CA LEU A 103 4.11 -5.78 4.80
C LEU A 103 4.41 -6.81 3.70
N SER A 104 5.11 -7.88 4.05
CA SER A 104 5.46 -8.95 3.11
C SER A 104 5.33 -10.31 3.76
N LEU A 105 4.56 -11.17 3.10
CA LEU A 105 4.44 -12.59 3.35
C LEU A 105 4.39 -13.31 1.99
N PRO A 106 5.52 -13.77 1.47
CA PRO A 106 5.57 -14.32 0.12
C PRO A 106 4.50 -15.38 -0.14
N PRO A 107 3.85 -15.40 -1.31
CA PRO A 107 4.09 -14.53 -2.48
C PRO A 107 3.37 -13.17 -2.45
N PHE A 108 2.93 -12.69 -1.29
CA PHE A 108 2.18 -11.44 -1.16
C PHE A 108 3.02 -10.36 -0.48
N ALA A 109 2.88 -9.13 -0.96
CA ALA A 109 3.42 -7.95 -0.31
C ALA A 109 2.67 -6.69 -0.74
N GLY A 110 2.67 -5.67 0.12
CA GLY A 110 2.01 -4.40 -0.18
C GLY A 110 2.24 -3.35 0.90
N TYR A 111 1.81 -2.15 0.58
CA TYR A 111 1.78 -1.06 1.55
C TYR A 111 0.40 -0.98 2.20
N ALA A 112 0.37 -0.69 3.49
CA ALA A 112 -0.80 -0.26 4.21
C ALA A 112 -0.63 1.23 4.51
N ASP A 113 -1.67 2.04 4.27
CA ASP A 113 -1.62 3.49 4.50
C ASP A 113 -1.27 3.75 5.97
N PHE A 114 -2.00 3.11 6.88
CA PHE A 114 -1.75 3.22 8.31
C PHE A 114 -1.84 1.85 8.97
N LEU A 115 -0.87 1.51 9.82
CA LEU A 115 -0.99 0.49 10.86
C LEU A 115 -1.21 1.20 12.19
N VAL A 116 -2.33 0.95 12.84
CA VAL A 116 -2.69 1.56 14.11
C VAL A 116 -2.69 0.51 15.19
N ARG A 117 -1.93 0.75 16.27
CA ARG A 117 -1.84 -0.18 17.39
C ARG A 117 -3.17 -0.23 18.13
N GLU A 118 -3.66 -1.45 18.38
CA GLU A 118 -4.90 -1.67 19.11
C GLU A 118 -4.74 -1.20 20.58
N ALA A 119 -5.70 -0.42 21.06
CA ALA A 119 -5.65 0.07 22.44
C ALA A 119 -5.67 -1.10 23.44
N GLY A 120 -4.71 -1.09 24.38
CA GLY A 120 -4.56 -2.13 25.37
C GLY A 120 -3.92 -3.44 24.90
N ASN A 121 -3.41 -3.46 23.66
CA ASN A 121 -2.69 -4.62 23.11
C ASN A 121 -1.39 -4.19 22.39
N ASP A 122 -0.26 -4.50 22.99
CA ASP A 122 1.05 -4.06 22.50
C ASP A 122 1.56 -4.81 21.26
N THR A 123 0.87 -5.87 20.85
CA THR A 123 1.31 -6.76 19.75
C THR A 123 0.38 -6.77 18.55
N ARG A 124 -0.78 -6.10 18.63
CA ARG A 124 -1.78 -6.10 17.57
C ARG A 124 -1.90 -4.73 16.93
N TYR A 125 -1.97 -4.75 15.60
CA TYR A 125 -2.18 -3.60 14.75
C TYR A 125 -3.38 -3.82 13.85
N GLU A 126 -4.16 -2.77 13.64
CA GLU A 126 -5.21 -2.70 12.65
C GLU A 126 -4.72 -1.96 11.41
N ILE A 127 -5.18 -2.39 10.24
CA ILE A 127 -4.91 -1.69 9.00
C ILE A 127 -6.03 -0.68 8.76
N TRP A 128 -5.66 0.60 8.67
CA TRP A 128 -6.57 1.67 8.30
C TRP A 128 -6.20 2.20 6.93
N ASP A 129 -7.20 2.37 6.08
CA ASP A 129 -7.07 2.81 4.68
C ASP A 129 -7.98 4.03 4.48
N THR A 130 -7.45 5.09 3.91
CA THR A 130 -8.20 6.31 3.61
C THR A 130 -8.82 6.23 2.23
N LYS A 131 -10.16 6.31 2.17
CA LYS A 131 -10.87 6.25 0.90
C LYS A 131 -11.69 7.50 0.65
N LEU A 132 -11.56 8.03 -0.57
CA LEU A 132 -12.47 9.03 -1.09
C LEU A 132 -13.84 8.37 -1.36
N ALA A 133 -14.77 8.50 -0.43
CA ALA A 133 -16.14 8.04 -0.62
C ALA A 133 -17.11 9.22 -0.58
N ARG A 134 -18.10 9.20 -1.49
CA ARG A 134 -19.17 10.23 -1.50
C ARG A 134 -20.08 10.15 -0.29
N LYS A 135 -20.12 8.99 0.38
CA LYS A 135 -20.90 8.75 1.62
C LYS A 135 -20.10 7.83 2.54
N PRO A 136 -20.09 8.06 3.86
CA PRO A 136 -19.57 7.06 4.80
C PRO A 136 -20.34 5.76 4.62
N LYS A 137 -19.61 4.64 4.66
CA LYS A 137 -20.20 3.31 4.71
C LYS A 137 -20.59 2.96 6.12
#